data_375b8801e006785ccf0623ed63e4670c
#
_entry.id   375b8801e006785ccf0623ed63e4670c
#
_cell.length_a   1.000
_cell.length_b   1.000
_cell.length_c   1.000
_cell.angle_alpha   90.00
_cell.angle_beta   90.00
_cell.angle_gamma   90.00
#
_symmetry.space_group_name_H-M   'P 1'
#
loop_
_entity.id
_entity.type
_entity.pdbx_description
1 polymer ?
#
loop_
_entity_poly.entity_id
_entity_poly.type
_entity_poly.pdbx_seq_one_letter_code
_entity_poly.pdbx_strand_id
1 'polypeptide(L)'
;MSQIVRVLLVAAALALVGTVMVYGIWHSGPRGILVYAAPTLAVLADEAARQMGGKVDVVVMGSMAAVRQVQMGAKPDVILSVDAELVKFLSSYRKVVDLGRFELILVCRKALDLEEIGRATIGLADPNIAPIGYRAITTLYWLSVRSNLIDLDELERSLSVKFVQDPDGGSVTMDVRHVSASDRFKMREDLAMAFTMLENGSVDCVFAHTPFAISRDLVGKYHVLRMPEEVSFANDPPMRFKAITMLGEIEVKRLTAVAIVFTEQGEEYVDRVLSLTLSKYGLTK
;
A
#
# COMPACT_ATOMS: atom_id res chain seq x y z
N MET A 1 19.17 -49.76 35.83
CA MET A 1 19.40 -48.34 36.09
C MET A 1 19.06 -48.05 37.53
N SER A 2 20.04 -47.65 38.34
CA SER A 2 19.85 -47.47 39.78
C SER A 2 18.84 -46.34 40.08
N GLN A 3 18.14 -46.45 41.23
CA GLN A 3 17.20 -45.41 41.68
C GLN A 3 17.83 -44.02 41.72
N ILE A 4 19.11 -43.92 42.07
CA ILE A 4 19.91 -42.70 42.11
C ILE A 4 20.02 -42.02 40.70
N VAL A 5 20.23 -42.81 39.65
CA VAL A 5 20.34 -42.29 38.28
C VAL A 5 19.00 -41.74 37.78
N ARG A 6 17.85 -42.36 38.16
CA ARG A 6 16.53 -41.83 37.85
C ARG A 6 16.22 -40.51 38.54
N VAL A 7 16.61 -40.36 39.80
CA VAL A 7 16.43 -39.11 40.58
C VAL A 7 17.27 -37.98 39.99
N LEU A 8 18.52 -38.25 39.61
CA LEU A 8 19.40 -37.27 38.98
C LEU A 8 18.89 -36.84 37.61
N LEU A 9 18.35 -37.72 36.79
CA LEU A 9 17.76 -37.37 35.48
C LEU A 9 16.50 -36.52 35.62
N VAL A 10 15.63 -36.82 36.60
CA VAL A 10 14.41 -36.00 36.85
C VAL A 10 14.82 -34.61 37.38
N ALA A 11 15.81 -34.51 38.28
CA ALA A 11 16.30 -33.21 38.76
C ALA A 11 16.93 -32.36 37.64
N ALA A 12 17.71 -32.99 36.76
CA ALA A 12 18.27 -32.31 35.58
C ALA A 12 17.23 -31.80 34.60
N ALA A 13 16.18 -32.62 34.35
CA ALA A 13 15.05 -32.23 33.47
C ALA A 13 14.26 -31.05 34.05
N LEU A 14 13.99 -31.08 35.38
CA LEU A 14 13.31 -29.98 36.07
C LEU A 14 14.13 -28.68 36.07
N ALA A 15 15.47 -28.79 36.27
CA ALA A 15 16.36 -27.64 36.15
C ALA A 15 16.41 -27.06 34.75
N LEU A 16 16.37 -27.91 33.70
CA LEU A 16 16.34 -27.47 32.31
C LEU A 16 15.02 -26.77 31.97
N VAL A 17 13.88 -27.29 32.39
CA VAL A 17 12.56 -26.67 32.23
C VAL A 17 12.49 -25.34 33.00
N GLY A 18 13.01 -25.28 34.20
CA GLY A 18 13.11 -24.05 35.00
C GLY A 18 13.96 -22.97 34.32
N THR A 19 15.12 -23.35 33.77
CA THR A 19 15.99 -22.41 33.03
C THR A 19 15.33 -21.92 31.74
N VAL A 20 14.65 -22.78 30.99
CA VAL A 20 13.94 -22.38 29.77
C VAL A 20 12.77 -21.45 30.08
N MET A 21 12.02 -21.72 31.18
CA MET A 21 10.95 -20.80 31.63
C MET A 21 11.50 -19.44 32.09
N VAL A 22 12.54 -19.42 32.90
CA VAL A 22 13.17 -18.17 33.37
C VAL A 22 13.79 -17.40 32.20
N TYR A 23 14.44 -18.09 31.25
CA TYR A 23 14.97 -17.46 30.04
C TYR A 23 13.86 -16.91 29.14
N GLY A 24 12.74 -17.61 29.01
CA GLY A 24 11.54 -17.14 28.27
C GLY A 24 10.89 -15.92 28.90
N ILE A 25 10.83 -15.85 30.23
CA ILE A 25 10.26 -14.70 30.97
C ILE A 25 11.22 -13.50 30.95
N TRP A 26 12.52 -13.71 30.98
CA TRP A 26 13.51 -12.61 30.94
C TRP A 26 13.73 -12.03 29.55
N HIS A 27 13.37 -12.75 28.49
CA HIS A 27 13.46 -12.26 27.10
C HIS A 27 12.14 -11.72 26.56
N SER A 28 11.05 -11.75 27.34
CA SER A 28 9.85 -10.97 27.06
C SER A 28 10.01 -9.52 27.52
N GLY A 29 11.01 -8.82 26.98
CA GLY A 29 11.00 -7.36 26.97
C GLY A 29 9.67 -6.86 26.36
N PRO A 30 9.21 -5.64 26.68
CA PRO A 30 8.00 -5.12 26.07
C PRO A 30 8.15 -5.22 24.56
N ARG A 31 7.23 -5.96 23.93
CA ARG A 31 7.15 -6.10 22.47
C ARG A 31 7.15 -4.70 21.84
N GLY A 32 8.06 -4.47 20.90
CA GLY A 32 8.07 -3.23 20.14
C GLY A 32 6.74 -3.04 19.40
N ILE A 33 6.42 -1.80 19.08
CA ILE A 33 5.22 -1.45 18.28
C ILE A 33 5.45 -1.93 16.85
N LEU A 34 4.56 -2.77 16.34
CA LEU A 34 4.61 -3.28 14.96
C LEU A 34 3.72 -2.42 14.06
N VAL A 35 4.32 -1.79 13.07
CA VAL A 35 3.62 -0.93 12.10
C VAL A 35 3.73 -1.53 10.70
N TYR A 36 2.61 -1.74 10.03
CA TYR A 36 2.58 -2.03 8.60
C TYR A 36 2.33 -0.72 7.86
N ALA A 37 3.22 -0.34 6.95
CA ALA A 37 3.13 0.93 6.24
C ALA A 37 3.13 0.74 4.72
N ALA A 38 2.21 1.39 4.03
CA ALA A 38 2.26 1.48 2.57
C ALA A 38 3.56 2.18 2.12
N PRO A 39 4.18 1.77 0.99
CA PRO A 39 5.41 2.39 0.48
C PRO A 39 5.33 3.92 0.34
N THR A 40 4.15 4.44 0.06
CA THR A 40 3.84 5.88 0.00
C THR A 40 4.07 6.60 1.33
N LEU A 41 3.83 5.91 2.45
CA LEU A 41 3.90 6.47 3.81
C LEU A 41 5.15 6.00 4.56
N ALA A 42 6.04 5.22 3.93
CA ALA A 42 7.19 4.61 4.59
C ALA A 42 8.11 5.64 5.25
N VAL A 43 8.44 6.73 4.54
CA VAL A 43 9.33 7.79 5.07
C VAL A 43 8.69 8.50 6.27
N LEU A 44 7.37 8.75 6.23
CA LEU A 44 6.62 9.29 7.36
C LEU A 44 6.63 8.32 8.56
N ALA A 45 6.42 7.02 8.27
CA ALA A 45 6.42 5.96 9.29
C ALA A 45 7.79 5.84 9.98
N ASP A 46 8.87 5.83 9.22
CA ASP A 46 10.23 5.73 9.73
C ASP A 46 10.63 6.96 10.55
N GLU A 47 10.18 8.16 10.16
CA GLU A 47 10.43 9.38 10.93
C GLU A 47 9.73 9.33 12.29
N ALA A 48 8.46 8.93 12.34
CA ALA A 48 7.74 8.76 13.59
C ALA A 48 8.40 7.69 14.47
N ALA A 49 8.81 6.57 13.89
CA ALA A 49 9.50 5.49 14.58
C ALA A 49 10.85 5.96 15.20
N ARG A 50 11.64 6.73 14.45
CA ARG A 50 12.91 7.29 14.95
C ARG A 50 12.70 8.20 16.15
N GLN A 51 11.65 9.02 16.15
CA GLN A 51 11.32 9.90 17.26
C GLN A 51 10.85 9.15 18.53
N MET A 52 10.47 7.89 18.40
CA MET A 52 10.09 7.01 19.51
C MET A 52 11.27 6.17 20.07
N GLY A 53 12.50 6.43 19.61
CA GLY A 53 13.71 5.86 20.19
C GLY A 53 13.88 4.35 19.96
N GLY A 54 13.53 3.84 18.77
CA GLY A 54 13.83 2.47 18.35
C GLY A 54 12.91 1.38 18.94
N LYS A 55 11.76 1.77 19.48
CA LYS A 55 10.73 0.85 20.00
C LYS A 55 9.68 0.45 18.96
N VAL A 56 9.92 0.78 17.69
CA VAL A 56 8.94 0.60 16.60
C VAL A 56 9.58 -0.15 15.46
N ASP A 57 8.94 -1.22 15.05
CA ASP A 57 9.29 -2.01 13.87
C ASP A 57 8.35 -1.64 12.73
N VAL A 58 8.89 -1.01 11.69
CA VAL A 58 8.13 -0.64 10.48
C VAL A 58 8.36 -1.68 9.40
N VAL A 59 7.29 -2.33 8.97
CA VAL A 59 7.28 -3.28 7.85
C VAL A 59 6.56 -2.64 6.68
N VAL A 60 7.29 -2.39 5.59
CA VAL A 60 6.75 -1.76 4.39
C VAL A 60 6.10 -2.82 3.50
N MET A 61 4.81 -2.64 3.18
CA MET A 61 4.05 -3.50 2.29
C MET A 61 2.83 -2.78 1.71
N GLY A 62 2.26 -3.29 0.61
CA GLY A 62 1.02 -2.74 0.05
C GLY A 62 -0.14 -2.80 1.05
N SER A 63 -1.01 -1.77 1.05
CA SER A 63 -2.12 -1.68 2.03
C SER A 63 -3.06 -2.88 2.00
N MET A 64 -3.34 -3.46 0.82
CA MET A 64 -4.17 -4.66 0.71
C MET A 64 -3.46 -5.89 1.25
N ALA A 65 -2.14 -5.99 1.06
CA ALA A 65 -1.33 -7.04 1.66
C ALA A 65 -1.37 -6.94 3.19
N ALA A 66 -1.25 -5.74 3.76
CA ALA A 66 -1.34 -5.51 5.20
C ALA A 66 -2.68 -5.97 5.79
N VAL A 67 -3.80 -5.62 5.14
CA VAL A 67 -5.14 -6.08 5.53
C VAL A 67 -5.24 -7.61 5.47
N ARG A 68 -4.73 -8.22 4.40
CA ARG A 68 -4.71 -9.69 4.25
C ARG A 68 -3.88 -10.37 5.34
N GLN A 69 -2.73 -9.80 5.73
CA GLN A 69 -1.93 -10.32 6.84
C GLN A 69 -2.74 -10.33 8.14
N VAL A 70 -3.51 -9.28 8.42
CA VAL A 70 -4.40 -9.25 9.61
C VAL A 70 -5.49 -10.31 9.52
N GLN A 71 -6.12 -10.48 8.36
CA GLN A 71 -7.11 -11.55 8.14
C GLN A 71 -6.53 -12.96 8.36
N MET A 72 -5.23 -13.15 8.08
CA MET A 72 -4.50 -14.38 8.32
C MET A 72 -3.98 -14.53 9.77
N GLY A 73 -4.30 -13.57 10.65
CA GLY A 73 -3.98 -13.64 12.07
C GLY A 73 -2.76 -12.83 12.52
N ALA A 74 -2.13 -12.05 11.63
CA ALA A 74 -1.10 -11.10 12.04
C ALA A 74 -1.70 -10.01 12.94
N LYS A 75 -0.92 -9.53 13.90
CA LYS A 75 -1.36 -8.58 14.93
C LYS A 75 -0.44 -7.34 14.94
N PRO A 76 -0.50 -6.47 13.90
CA PRO A 76 0.17 -5.19 13.96
C PRO A 76 -0.52 -4.30 15.01
N ASP A 77 0.21 -3.30 15.50
CA ASP A 77 -0.34 -2.27 16.36
C ASP A 77 -1.00 -1.15 15.53
N VAL A 78 -0.44 -0.91 14.32
CA VAL A 78 -0.96 0.09 13.37
C VAL A 78 -0.79 -0.40 11.93
N ILE A 79 -1.78 -0.07 11.08
CA ILE A 79 -1.61 -0.07 9.62
C ILE A 79 -1.70 1.38 9.13
N LEU A 80 -0.66 1.87 8.44
CA LEU A 80 -0.70 3.11 7.67
C LEU A 80 -1.10 2.78 6.23
N SER A 81 -2.37 3.00 5.93
CA SER A 81 -2.98 2.68 4.63
C SER A 81 -3.14 3.93 3.75
N VAL A 82 -3.03 3.75 2.45
CA VAL A 82 -3.30 4.78 1.42
C VAL A 82 -4.73 4.71 0.87
N ASP A 83 -5.58 3.88 1.50
CA ASP A 83 -6.97 3.74 1.09
C ASP A 83 -7.87 3.45 2.29
N ALA A 84 -8.79 4.38 2.57
CA ALA A 84 -9.76 4.26 3.65
C ALA A 84 -10.80 3.15 3.39
N GLU A 85 -11.09 2.81 2.12
CA GLU A 85 -12.06 1.77 1.77
C GLU A 85 -11.65 0.37 2.23
N LEU A 86 -10.35 0.17 2.54
CA LEU A 86 -9.85 -1.12 3.03
C LEU A 86 -10.25 -1.43 4.48
N VAL A 87 -10.66 -0.43 5.25
CA VAL A 87 -11.11 -0.60 6.65
C VAL A 87 -12.26 -1.58 6.75
N LYS A 88 -13.17 -1.60 5.77
CA LYS A 88 -14.34 -2.51 5.74
C LYS A 88 -14.00 -3.99 5.72
N PHE A 89 -12.76 -4.36 5.35
CA PHE A 89 -12.30 -5.75 5.33
C PHE A 89 -11.69 -6.21 6.66
N LEU A 90 -11.63 -5.34 7.66
CA LEU A 90 -11.11 -5.66 8.99
C LEU A 90 -12.28 -5.88 9.95
N SER A 91 -12.23 -6.98 10.70
CA SER A 91 -13.29 -7.36 11.66
C SER A 91 -13.22 -6.57 12.97
N SER A 92 -12.03 -6.08 13.33
CA SER A 92 -11.82 -5.33 14.58
C SER A 92 -10.63 -4.38 14.48
N TYR A 93 -10.78 -3.21 15.04
CA TYR A 93 -9.76 -2.19 15.26
C TYR A 93 -10.25 -1.23 16.36
N ARG A 94 -9.36 -0.45 16.97
CA ARG A 94 -9.74 0.52 18.00
C ARG A 94 -10.26 1.82 17.39
N LYS A 95 -9.52 2.39 16.44
CA LYS A 95 -9.91 3.62 15.74
C LYS A 95 -9.26 3.70 14.36
N VAL A 96 -9.82 4.56 13.52
CA VAL A 96 -9.24 4.99 12.25
C VAL A 96 -9.01 6.49 12.33
N VAL A 97 -7.81 6.91 11.95
CA VAL A 97 -7.39 8.32 11.97
C VAL A 97 -7.07 8.76 10.55
N ASP A 98 -7.70 9.83 10.09
CA ASP A 98 -7.41 10.46 8.79
C ASP A 98 -6.06 11.20 8.88
N LEU A 99 -5.12 10.85 8.03
CA LEU A 99 -3.81 11.49 7.92
C LEU A 99 -3.75 12.55 6.81
N GLY A 100 -4.77 12.60 5.94
CA GLY A 100 -4.86 13.57 4.84
C GLY A 100 -5.03 12.93 3.48
N ARG A 101 -5.14 13.80 2.47
CA ARG A 101 -5.39 13.48 1.06
C ARG A 101 -4.14 13.67 0.24
N PHE A 102 -4.13 13.07 -0.95
CA PHE A 102 -3.03 13.20 -1.90
C PHE A 102 -3.51 12.81 -3.30
N GLU A 103 -2.62 12.86 -4.29
CA GLU A 103 -2.94 12.67 -5.70
C GLU A 103 -2.18 11.50 -6.30
N LEU A 104 -2.79 10.90 -7.31
CA LEU A 104 -2.13 10.01 -8.27
C LEU A 104 -1.40 10.85 -9.31
N ILE A 105 -0.17 10.49 -9.58
CA ILE A 105 0.71 11.12 -10.57
C ILE A 105 1.37 10.04 -11.42
N LEU A 106 1.92 10.45 -12.56
CA LEU A 106 2.79 9.61 -13.36
C LEU A 106 4.23 10.16 -13.29
N VAL A 107 5.17 9.32 -12.93
CA VAL A 107 6.60 9.66 -12.86
C VAL A 107 7.30 9.00 -14.02
N CYS A 108 7.96 9.80 -14.87
CA CYS A 108 8.60 9.35 -16.11
C CYS A 108 10.09 9.67 -16.13
N ARG A 109 10.88 8.83 -16.80
CA ARG A 109 12.32 9.02 -16.96
C ARG A 109 12.68 10.24 -17.82
N LYS A 110 11.83 10.55 -18.77
CA LYS A 110 11.98 11.67 -19.70
C LYS A 110 10.73 12.53 -19.67
N ALA A 111 10.85 13.77 -20.12
CA ALA A 111 9.68 14.59 -20.36
C ALA A 111 8.75 13.88 -21.35
N LEU A 112 7.48 13.82 -21.00
CA LEU A 112 6.43 13.16 -21.73
C LEU A 112 5.13 13.92 -21.46
N ASP A 113 4.40 14.24 -22.50
CA ASP A 113 3.08 14.83 -22.38
C ASP A 113 2.01 13.75 -22.29
N LEU A 114 0.82 14.13 -21.83
CA LEU A 114 -0.26 13.16 -21.62
C LEU A 114 -0.65 12.44 -22.94
N GLU A 115 -0.56 13.13 -24.06
CA GLU A 115 -0.83 12.61 -25.40
C GLU A 115 0.13 11.50 -25.82
N GLU A 116 1.32 11.49 -25.26
CA GLU A 116 2.36 10.49 -25.56
C GLU A 116 2.24 9.23 -24.71
N ILE A 117 1.40 9.25 -23.66
CA ILE A 117 1.21 8.10 -22.74
C ILE A 117 0.81 6.82 -23.48
N GLY A 118 0.10 7.00 -24.61
CA GLY A 118 -0.31 5.91 -25.49
C GLY A 118 0.82 5.08 -26.08
N ARG A 119 2.06 5.56 -26.07
CA ARG A 119 3.25 4.88 -26.59
C ARG A 119 4.23 4.45 -25.52
N ALA A 120 4.04 4.92 -24.28
CA ALA A 120 4.95 4.65 -23.18
C ALA A 120 4.78 3.23 -22.64
N THR A 121 5.88 2.64 -22.19
CA THR A 121 5.85 1.46 -21.32
C THR A 121 5.60 1.90 -19.88
N ILE A 122 4.60 1.32 -19.23
CA ILE A 122 4.11 1.78 -17.93
C ILE A 122 4.28 0.69 -16.87
N GLY A 123 4.89 1.05 -15.76
CA GLY A 123 4.98 0.24 -14.56
C GLY A 123 3.75 0.41 -13.67
N LEU A 124 3.18 -0.69 -13.25
CA LEU A 124 2.00 -0.77 -12.38
C LEU A 124 2.34 -1.56 -11.11
N ALA A 125 1.66 -1.24 -10.03
CA ALA A 125 1.57 -2.13 -8.88
C ALA A 125 0.42 -3.14 -9.06
N ASP A 126 0.55 -4.33 -8.47
CA ASP A 126 -0.52 -5.33 -8.48
C ASP A 126 -1.76 -4.79 -7.75
N PRO A 127 -2.92 -4.68 -8.42
CA PRO A 127 -4.16 -4.16 -7.84
C PRO A 127 -4.72 -5.05 -6.71
N ASN A 128 -4.24 -6.29 -6.55
CA ASN A 128 -4.60 -7.19 -5.46
C ASN A 128 -3.71 -7.03 -4.21
N ILE A 129 -2.63 -6.25 -4.32
CA ILE A 129 -1.65 -6.02 -3.25
C ILE A 129 -1.65 -4.55 -2.82
N ALA A 130 -1.73 -3.64 -3.78
CA ALA A 130 -1.62 -2.21 -3.54
C ALA A 130 -2.74 -1.40 -4.22
N PRO A 131 -3.42 -0.50 -3.47
CA PRO A 131 -4.53 0.32 -3.99
C PRO A 131 -4.19 1.20 -5.18
N ILE A 132 -2.92 1.56 -5.36
CA ILE A 132 -2.48 2.33 -6.53
C ILE A 132 -2.69 1.54 -7.84
N GLY A 133 -2.63 0.20 -7.79
CA GLY A 133 -2.80 -0.64 -8.98
C GLY A 133 -4.16 -0.47 -9.62
N TYR A 134 -5.26 -0.64 -8.87
CA TYR A 134 -6.59 -0.47 -9.45
C TYR A 134 -6.92 1.00 -9.79
N ARG A 135 -6.33 1.99 -9.10
CA ARG A 135 -6.47 3.40 -9.49
C ARG A 135 -5.73 3.73 -10.78
N ALA A 136 -4.53 3.19 -10.97
CA ALA A 136 -3.80 3.31 -12.23
C ALA A 136 -4.60 2.71 -13.39
N ILE A 137 -5.17 1.51 -13.21
CA ILE A 137 -6.01 0.86 -14.23
C ILE A 137 -7.27 1.69 -14.51
N THR A 138 -7.91 2.27 -13.48
CA THR A 138 -9.04 3.20 -13.64
C THR A 138 -8.64 4.44 -14.46
N THR A 139 -7.47 5.00 -14.18
CA THR A 139 -6.93 6.15 -14.93
C THR A 139 -6.70 5.79 -16.40
N LEU A 140 -6.07 4.64 -16.66
CA LEU A 140 -5.83 4.18 -18.04
C LEU A 140 -7.15 3.97 -18.80
N TYR A 141 -8.16 3.39 -18.16
CA TYR A 141 -9.51 3.28 -18.71
C TYR A 141 -10.10 4.66 -19.04
N TRP A 142 -10.04 5.61 -18.11
CA TRP A 142 -10.56 6.96 -18.32
C TRP A 142 -9.88 7.66 -19.51
N LEU A 143 -8.55 7.58 -19.58
CA LEU A 143 -7.77 8.14 -20.70
C LEU A 143 -8.11 7.46 -22.03
N SER A 144 -8.49 6.20 -22.01
CA SER A 144 -8.94 5.47 -23.20
C SER A 144 -10.29 5.99 -23.70
N VAL A 145 -11.31 6.07 -22.82
CA VAL A 145 -12.68 6.39 -23.23
C VAL A 145 -12.96 7.88 -23.39
N ARG A 146 -12.20 8.76 -22.72
CA ARG A 146 -12.42 10.22 -22.76
C ARG A 146 -11.48 10.96 -23.69
N SER A 147 -10.26 10.51 -23.82
CA SER A 147 -9.24 11.21 -24.58
C SER A 147 -8.72 10.40 -25.77
N ASN A 148 -9.13 9.14 -25.89
CA ASN A 148 -8.66 8.20 -26.91
C ASN A 148 -7.12 8.10 -27.00
N LEU A 149 -6.45 8.32 -25.87
CA LEU A 149 -4.99 8.28 -25.75
C LEU A 149 -4.45 6.85 -25.67
N ILE A 150 -5.30 5.91 -25.29
CA ILE A 150 -5.00 4.48 -25.16
C ILE A 150 -6.15 3.73 -25.83
N ASP A 151 -5.83 2.76 -26.66
CA ASP A 151 -6.84 1.86 -27.24
C ASP A 151 -7.41 0.97 -26.11
N LEU A 152 -8.76 0.96 -25.97
CA LEU A 152 -9.44 0.22 -24.90
C LEU A 152 -9.26 -1.29 -25.06
N ASP A 153 -9.38 -1.80 -26.29
CA ASP A 153 -9.23 -3.22 -26.58
C ASP A 153 -7.80 -3.68 -26.33
N GLU A 154 -6.80 -2.81 -26.61
CA GLU A 154 -5.41 -3.07 -26.27
C GLU A 154 -5.22 -3.11 -24.76
N LEU A 155 -5.79 -2.16 -24.01
CA LEU A 155 -5.72 -2.10 -22.56
C LEU A 155 -6.30 -3.38 -21.92
N GLU A 156 -7.51 -3.77 -22.35
CA GLU A 156 -8.18 -4.98 -21.85
C GLU A 156 -7.37 -6.26 -22.13
N ARG A 157 -6.87 -6.40 -23.35
CA ARG A 157 -6.05 -7.57 -23.72
C ARG A 157 -4.73 -7.58 -22.97
N SER A 158 -4.06 -6.43 -22.88
CA SER A 158 -2.73 -6.33 -22.28
C SER A 158 -2.69 -6.58 -20.78
N LEU A 159 -3.78 -6.23 -20.09
CA LEU A 159 -3.90 -6.42 -18.64
C LEU A 159 -4.79 -7.61 -18.26
N SER A 160 -5.44 -8.27 -19.22
CA SER A 160 -6.44 -9.31 -18.97
C SER A 160 -7.57 -8.81 -18.04
N VAL A 161 -7.96 -7.54 -18.19
CA VAL A 161 -9.02 -6.89 -17.42
C VAL A 161 -10.17 -6.56 -18.36
N LYS A 162 -11.41 -6.76 -17.93
CA LYS A 162 -12.60 -6.28 -18.63
C LYS A 162 -13.26 -5.17 -17.85
N PHE A 163 -13.69 -4.15 -18.58
CA PHE A 163 -14.47 -3.06 -18.03
C PHE A 163 -15.94 -3.25 -18.42
N VAL A 164 -16.80 -3.32 -17.42
CA VAL A 164 -18.24 -3.46 -17.61
C VAL A 164 -18.91 -2.19 -17.14
N GLN A 165 -19.49 -1.45 -18.07
CA GLN A 165 -20.28 -0.27 -17.77
C GLN A 165 -21.71 -0.68 -17.45
N ASP A 166 -22.28 -0.12 -16.36
CA ASP A 166 -23.69 -0.32 -16.05
C ASP A 166 -24.58 0.26 -17.15
N PRO A 167 -25.77 -0.32 -17.38
CA PRO A 167 -26.69 0.12 -18.46
C PRO A 167 -27.10 1.58 -18.36
N ASP A 168 -27.14 2.15 -17.18
CA ASP A 168 -27.46 3.57 -16.92
C ASP A 168 -26.22 4.50 -17.08
N GLY A 169 -25.04 3.93 -17.37
CA GLY A 169 -23.80 4.67 -17.53
C GLY A 169 -23.24 5.25 -16.25
N GLY A 170 -23.86 4.98 -15.09
CA GLY A 170 -23.50 5.59 -13.80
C GLY A 170 -22.29 4.97 -13.13
N SER A 171 -21.90 3.76 -13.51
CA SER A 171 -20.72 3.09 -12.94
C SER A 171 -19.98 2.20 -13.93
N VAL A 172 -18.71 1.92 -13.61
CA VAL A 172 -17.85 0.99 -14.33
C VAL A 172 -17.25 0.01 -13.35
N THR A 173 -17.41 -1.27 -13.62
CA THR A 173 -16.82 -2.37 -12.84
C THR A 173 -15.64 -2.97 -13.61
N MET A 174 -14.51 -3.15 -12.94
CA MET A 174 -13.34 -3.86 -13.46
C MET A 174 -13.00 -5.06 -12.58
N ASP A 175 -12.81 -6.22 -13.18
CA ASP A 175 -12.35 -7.42 -12.48
C ASP A 175 -10.82 -7.52 -12.60
N VAL A 176 -10.12 -7.22 -11.50
CA VAL A 176 -8.66 -7.20 -11.45
C VAL A 176 -8.07 -8.42 -10.72
N ARG A 177 -8.88 -9.42 -10.38
CA ARG A 177 -8.43 -10.61 -9.67
C ARG A 177 -7.36 -11.39 -10.43
N HIS A 178 -7.45 -11.40 -11.74
CA HIS A 178 -6.58 -12.16 -12.65
C HIS A 178 -5.79 -11.26 -13.61
N VAL A 179 -5.51 -10.02 -13.15
CA VAL A 179 -4.71 -9.09 -13.94
C VAL A 179 -3.36 -9.70 -14.31
N SER A 180 -2.88 -9.44 -15.52
CA SER A 180 -1.60 -9.91 -16.03
C SER A 180 -0.73 -8.75 -16.49
N ALA A 181 0.59 -8.95 -16.45
CA ALA A 181 1.54 -8.04 -17.07
C ALA A 181 1.67 -8.30 -18.56
N SER A 182 2.08 -7.28 -19.32
CA SER A 182 2.41 -7.36 -20.74
C SER A 182 3.72 -6.62 -21.03
N ASP A 183 4.13 -6.57 -22.29
CA ASP A 183 5.32 -5.81 -22.69
C ASP A 183 5.14 -4.31 -22.43
N ARG A 184 3.94 -3.79 -22.58
CA ARG A 184 3.61 -2.39 -22.40
C ARG A 184 3.27 -2.04 -20.95
N PHE A 185 2.54 -2.89 -20.25
CA PHE A 185 2.12 -2.68 -18.87
C PHE A 185 2.82 -3.71 -17.99
N LYS A 186 3.97 -3.33 -17.42
CA LYS A 186 4.73 -4.20 -16.52
C LYS A 186 4.26 -4.05 -15.10
N MET A 187 4.27 -5.14 -14.34
CA MET A 187 3.69 -5.16 -12.99
C MET A 187 4.68 -5.66 -11.94
N ARG A 188 4.58 -5.09 -10.74
CA ARG A 188 5.26 -5.54 -9.53
C ARG A 188 4.28 -5.52 -8.36
N GLU A 189 4.67 -6.10 -7.24
CA GLU A 189 3.80 -6.26 -6.07
C GLU A 189 3.26 -4.91 -5.56
N ASP A 190 4.12 -3.92 -5.38
CA ASP A 190 3.74 -2.62 -4.84
C ASP A 190 4.42 -1.44 -5.55
N LEU A 191 4.14 -0.22 -5.07
CA LEU A 191 4.70 0.99 -5.67
C LEU A 191 6.22 1.06 -5.58
N ALA A 192 6.83 0.63 -4.47
CA ALA A 192 8.28 0.69 -4.33
C ALA A 192 8.95 -0.26 -5.32
N MET A 193 8.41 -1.47 -5.45
CA MET A 193 8.88 -2.46 -6.42
C MET A 193 8.59 -2.03 -7.87
N ALA A 194 7.44 -1.41 -8.14
CA ALA A 194 7.14 -0.86 -9.45
C ALA A 194 8.11 0.27 -9.83
N PHE A 195 8.48 1.12 -8.86
CA PHE A 195 9.40 2.22 -9.08
C PHE A 195 10.82 1.76 -9.46
N THR A 196 11.27 0.61 -8.96
CA THR A 196 12.57 0.04 -9.38
C THR A 196 12.64 -0.26 -10.88
N MET A 197 11.49 -0.52 -11.54
CA MET A 197 11.46 -0.69 -13.00
C MET A 197 11.73 0.61 -13.74
N LEU A 198 11.32 1.76 -13.17
CA LEU A 198 11.66 3.07 -13.70
C LEU A 198 13.15 3.36 -13.53
N GLU A 199 13.70 3.11 -12.34
CA GLU A 199 15.11 3.35 -12.01
C GLU A 199 16.07 2.55 -12.90
N ASN A 200 15.76 1.28 -13.16
CA ASN A 200 16.59 0.42 -14.01
C ASN A 200 16.28 0.53 -15.52
N GLY A 201 15.32 1.37 -15.91
CA GLY A 201 14.96 1.62 -17.29
C GLY A 201 14.10 0.56 -17.97
N SER A 202 13.50 -0.35 -17.21
CA SER A 202 12.61 -1.37 -17.75
C SER A 202 11.27 -0.80 -18.23
N VAL A 203 10.87 0.39 -17.71
CA VAL A 203 9.68 1.12 -18.12
C VAL A 203 10.01 2.61 -18.31
N ASP A 204 9.19 3.30 -19.09
CA ASP A 204 9.31 4.74 -19.32
C ASP A 204 8.69 5.54 -18.18
N CYS A 205 7.55 5.08 -17.64
CA CYS A 205 6.79 5.73 -16.60
C CYS A 205 6.26 4.74 -15.56
N VAL A 206 6.00 5.24 -14.34
CA VAL A 206 5.34 4.51 -13.27
C VAL A 206 4.28 5.39 -12.63
N PHE A 207 3.08 4.86 -12.38
CA PHE A 207 2.11 5.53 -11.54
C PHE A 207 2.63 5.59 -10.10
N ALA A 208 2.55 6.78 -9.51
CA ALA A 208 2.99 7.04 -8.14
C ALA A 208 1.98 7.93 -7.40
N HIS A 209 2.20 8.12 -6.12
CA HIS A 209 1.47 9.07 -5.29
C HIS A 209 2.34 10.31 -4.99
N THR A 210 1.73 11.48 -4.87
CA THR A 210 2.47 12.71 -4.51
C THR A 210 3.31 12.56 -3.25
N PRO A 211 2.86 11.92 -2.14
CA PRO A 211 3.71 11.70 -0.98
C PRO A 211 4.94 10.82 -1.25
N PHE A 212 4.81 9.83 -2.13
CA PHE A 212 5.93 8.99 -2.53
C PHE A 212 7.01 9.80 -3.28
N ALA A 213 6.57 10.68 -4.18
CA ALA A 213 7.47 11.52 -4.97
C ALA A 213 8.14 12.60 -4.12
N ILE A 214 7.38 13.27 -3.25
CA ILE A 214 7.87 14.34 -2.38
C ILE A 214 8.88 13.78 -1.36
N SER A 215 8.52 12.73 -0.65
CA SER A 215 9.35 12.17 0.42
C SER A 215 10.66 11.56 -0.08
N ARG A 216 10.78 11.26 -1.37
CA ARG A 216 11.99 10.72 -2.02
C ARG A 216 12.71 11.72 -2.91
N ASP A 217 12.26 12.98 -2.91
CA ASP A 217 12.84 14.04 -3.74
C ASP A 217 12.95 13.62 -5.22
N LEU A 218 11.84 13.09 -5.77
CA LEU A 218 11.79 12.65 -7.17
C LEU A 218 11.56 13.83 -8.12
N VAL A 219 10.97 14.92 -7.63
CA VAL A 219 10.76 16.14 -8.41
C VAL A 219 12.13 16.76 -8.73
N GLY A 220 12.43 16.91 -10.01
CA GLY A 220 13.74 17.36 -10.48
C GLY A 220 14.71 16.25 -10.90
N LYS A 221 14.50 15.03 -10.44
CA LYS A 221 15.23 13.82 -10.93
C LYS A 221 14.49 13.13 -12.07
N TYR A 222 13.17 13.20 -12.02
CA TYR A 222 12.25 12.60 -12.97
C TYR A 222 11.24 13.64 -13.45
N HIS A 223 10.66 13.39 -14.60
CA HIS A 223 9.52 14.17 -15.06
C HIS A 223 8.25 13.69 -14.33
N VAL A 224 7.56 14.60 -13.65
CA VAL A 224 6.33 14.31 -12.91
C VAL A 224 5.15 14.89 -13.66
N LEU A 225 4.32 14.03 -14.22
CA LEU A 225 3.10 14.40 -14.92
C LEU A 225 1.90 14.28 -13.98
N ARG A 226 1.16 15.36 -13.79
CA ARG A 226 -0.10 15.34 -13.05
C ARG A 226 -1.18 14.71 -13.91
N MET A 227 -1.99 13.88 -13.27
CA MET A 227 -3.17 13.31 -13.95
C MET A 227 -4.29 14.35 -14.03
N PRO A 228 -5.20 14.23 -15.01
CA PRO A 228 -6.44 15.01 -15.05
C PRO A 228 -7.18 14.92 -13.71
N GLU A 229 -7.85 16.01 -13.31
CA GLU A 229 -8.51 16.11 -12.00
C GLU A 229 -9.47 14.93 -11.75
N GLU A 230 -10.18 14.49 -12.78
CA GLU A 230 -11.16 13.41 -12.72
C GLU A 230 -10.57 12.06 -12.34
N VAL A 231 -9.27 11.85 -12.57
CA VAL A 231 -8.55 10.60 -12.31
C VAL A 231 -7.24 10.77 -11.54
N SER A 232 -7.01 11.94 -10.99
CA SER A 232 -5.95 12.19 -10.01
C SER A 232 -6.30 11.62 -8.64
N PHE A 233 -7.58 11.37 -8.38
CA PHE A 233 -8.11 10.94 -7.09
C PHE A 233 -7.81 11.88 -5.92
N ALA A 234 -7.51 13.15 -6.17
CA ALA A 234 -7.55 14.19 -5.15
C ALA A 234 -8.95 14.35 -4.59
N ASN A 235 -9.95 14.20 -5.47
CA ASN A 235 -11.38 14.15 -5.19
C ASN A 235 -11.96 12.81 -5.64
N ASP A 236 -13.22 12.54 -5.27
CA ASP A 236 -13.91 11.37 -5.78
C ASP A 236 -14.11 11.53 -7.31
N PRO A 237 -13.87 10.50 -8.10
CA PRO A 237 -14.05 10.57 -9.55
C PRO A 237 -15.52 10.87 -9.89
N PRO A 238 -15.80 11.56 -11.02
CA PRO A 238 -17.16 11.97 -11.40
C PRO A 238 -18.07 10.80 -11.78
N MET A 239 -17.50 9.64 -12.06
CA MET A 239 -18.17 8.37 -12.32
C MET A 239 -17.78 7.37 -11.23
N ARG A 240 -18.70 6.50 -10.82
CA ARG A 240 -18.38 5.43 -9.89
C ARG A 240 -17.54 4.37 -10.57
N PHE A 241 -16.45 3.99 -9.93
CA PHE A 241 -15.64 2.86 -10.34
C PHE A 241 -15.63 1.81 -9.23
N LYS A 242 -15.74 0.55 -9.62
CA LYS A 242 -15.66 -0.60 -8.74
C LYS A 242 -14.56 -1.53 -9.21
N ALA A 243 -13.69 -1.95 -8.31
CA ALA A 243 -12.68 -2.95 -8.55
C ALA A 243 -13.05 -4.25 -7.82
N ILE A 244 -13.19 -5.33 -8.56
CA ILE A 244 -13.32 -6.68 -7.97
C ILE A 244 -11.91 -7.22 -7.79
N THR A 245 -11.49 -7.32 -6.54
CA THR A 245 -10.15 -7.76 -6.13
C THR A 245 -10.21 -9.10 -5.39
N MET A 246 -9.06 -9.67 -5.08
CA MET A 246 -8.99 -10.87 -4.23
C MET A 246 -9.45 -10.64 -2.79
N LEU A 247 -9.50 -9.38 -2.30
CA LEU A 247 -10.11 -9.04 -1.00
C LEU A 247 -11.62 -8.89 -1.08
N GLY A 248 -12.17 -8.66 -2.27
CA GLY A 248 -13.57 -8.37 -2.52
C GLY A 248 -13.77 -7.13 -3.36
N GLU A 249 -15.02 -6.64 -3.44
CA GLU A 249 -15.37 -5.43 -4.18
C GLU A 249 -14.93 -4.18 -3.42
N ILE A 250 -14.24 -3.27 -4.11
CA ILE A 250 -13.77 -1.98 -3.61
C ILE A 250 -14.36 -0.88 -4.50
N GLU A 251 -15.00 0.10 -3.90
CA GLU A 251 -15.35 1.33 -4.59
C GLU A 251 -14.10 2.21 -4.71
N VAL A 252 -13.76 2.61 -5.94
CA VAL A 252 -12.54 3.39 -6.21
C VAL A 252 -12.83 4.86 -5.94
N LYS A 253 -12.45 5.32 -4.77
CA LYS A 253 -12.65 6.70 -4.30
C LYS A 253 -11.35 7.49 -4.26
N ARG A 254 -11.45 8.74 -3.84
CA ARG A 254 -10.30 9.62 -3.60
C ARG A 254 -9.24 8.96 -2.74
N LEU A 255 -8.02 9.41 -2.92
CA LEU A 255 -6.88 8.95 -2.15
C LEU A 255 -6.85 9.60 -0.77
N THR A 256 -7.02 8.78 0.26
CA THR A 256 -6.98 9.19 1.65
C THR A 256 -6.03 8.28 2.42
N ALA A 257 -4.99 8.88 3.00
CA ALA A 257 -4.12 8.19 3.94
C ALA A 257 -4.81 8.06 5.29
N VAL A 258 -4.83 6.86 5.84
CA VAL A 258 -5.39 6.58 7.17
C VAL A 258 -4.45 5.74 8.01
N ALA A 259 -4.47 5.98 9.33
CA ALA A 259 -3.90 5.08 10.31
C ALA A 259 -5.02 4.24 10.93
N ILE A 260 -4.91 2.92 10.80
CA ILE A 260 -5.83 1.96 11.42
C ILE A 260 -5.12 1.42 12.66
N VAL A 261 -5.69 1.68 13.83
CA VAL A 261 -5.06 1.43 15.13
C VAL A 261 -5.70 0.21 15.79
N PHE A 262 -4.87 -0.71 16.28
CA PHE A 262 -5.32 -1.95 16.91
C PHE A 262 -5.05 -1.99 18.42
N THR A 263 -4.04 -1.29 18.91
CA THR A 263 -3.61 -1.31 20.33
C THR A 263 -3.42 0.09 20.91
N GLU A 264 -3.30 0.19 22.24
CA GLU A 264 -2.98 1.46 22.91
C GLU A 264 -1.59 1.98 22.54
N GLN A 265 -0.60 1.09 22.43
CA GLN A 265 0.73 1.46 21.96
C GLN A 265 0.71 2.00 20.53
N GLY A 266 -0.18 1.44 19.69
CA GLY A 266 -0.43 1.97 18.36
C GLY A 266 -1.03 3.38 18.37
N GLU A 267 -1.82 3.75 19.39
CA GLU A 267 -2.32 5.13 19.53
C GLU A 267 -1.18 6.12 19.79
N GLU A 268 -0.24 5.78 20.69
CA GLU A 268 0.94 6.60 20.97
C GLU A 268 1.77 6.84 19.70
N TYR A 269 1.95 5.79 18.88
CA TYR A 269 2.63 5.91 17.61
C TYR A 269 1.90 6.85 16.63
N VAL A 270 0.57 6.73 16.53
CA VAL A 270 -0.22 7.60 15.64
C VAL A 270 -0.22 9.05 16.12
N ASP A 271 -0.24 9.30 17.42
CA ASP A 271 -0.09 10.64 17.99
C ASP A 271 1.29 11.23 17.61
N ARG A 272 2.33 10.40 17.56
CA ARG A 272 3.64 10.81 17.05
C ARG A 272 3.59 11.15 15.56
N VAL A 273 2.95 10.33 14.73
CA VAL A 273 2.71 10.62 13.30
C VAL A 273 2.00 11.97 13.13
N LEU A 274 0.94 12.22 13.91
CA LEU A 274 0.17 13.46 13.83
C LEU A 274 0.95 14.70 14.32
N SER A 275 1.96 14.52 15.16
CA SER A 275 2.85 15.61 15.60
C SER A 275 3.81 16.08 14.51
N LEU A 276 3.99 15.29 13.44
CA LEU A 276 4.77 15.68 12.28
C LEU A 276 4.00 16.64 11.37
N THR A 277 4.72 17.48 10.64
CA THR A 277 4.12 18.36 9.63
C THR A 277 3.78 17.54 8.38
N LEU A 278 2.57 16.97 8.33
CA LEU A 278 2.14 16.02 7.30
C LEU A 278 2.26 16.56 5.88
N SER A 279 2.10 17.89 5.68
CA SER A 279 2.27 18.54 4.37
C SER A 279 3.69 18.41 3.81
N LYS A 280 4.72 18.29 4.65
CA LYS A 280 6.10 18.02 4.20
C LYS A 280 6.24 16.64 3.56
N TYR A 281 5.32 15.75 3.84
CA TYR A 281 5.24 14.41 3.24
C TYR A 281 4.19 14.34 2.13
N GLY A 282 3.67 15.49 1.67
CA GLY A 282 2.71 15.55 0.56
C GLY A 282 1.27 15.17 0.93
N LEU A 283 0.94 15.17 2.22
CA LEU A 283 -0.42 14.96 2.70
C LEU A 283 -1.09 16.33 2.97
N THR A 284 -2.30 16.51 2.46
CA THR A 284 -3.12 17.72 2.64
C THR A 284 -4.38 17.37 3.43
N LYS A 285 -4.93 18.32 4.17
CA LYS A 285 -6.19 18.13 4.89
C LYS A 285 -7.39 18.33 3.96
#